data_150b3a648fc54287e854ed1630d73dc0
#
_entry.id   150b3a648fc54287e854ed1630d73dc0
#
_cell.length_a   1.000
_cell.length_b   1.000
_cell.length_c   1.000
_cell.angle_alpha   90.00
_cell.angle_beta   90.00
_cell.angle_gamma   90.00
#
_symmetry.space_group_name_H-M   'P 1'
#
loop_
_entity.id
_entity.type
_entity.pdbx_description
1 polymer ?
#
loop_
_entity_poly.entity_id
_entity_poly.type
_entity_poly.pdbx_seq_one_letter_code
_entity_poly.pdbx_strand_id
1 'polypeptide(L)'
;TGEMKIVLYRFKYGNSRDYGKFFAKVAKDVLENKLKEWNVQAIIPVPMYKDKEIKRGYNQAEVFGRALSKETGIALDDKCIIRKKSTVPQKKLSNEMRKINLQKAFGVDRKICSEYKTVLLVDDIYTTGSTFDACAKVLKVAGVEKVYCLSVAVGRDG
;
A
#
# COMPACT_ATOMS: atom_id res chain seq x y z
N THR A 1 14.49 -10.53 9.95
CA THR A 1 14.71 -9.95 8.61
C THR A 1 13.64 -10.48 7.67
N GLY A 2 12.50 -9.81 7.65
CA GLY A 2 11.46 -10.12 6.67
C GLY A 2 11.93 -9.72 5.28
N GLU A 3 12.08 -10.67 4.38
CA GLU A 3 12.24 -10.36 2.97
C GLU A 3 11.01 -9.61 2.47
N MET A 4 11.20 -8.37 2.06
CA MET A 4 10.21 -7.61 1.32
C MET A 4 10.37 -7.97 -0.16
N LYS A 5 9.47 -8.78 -0.70
CA LYS A 5 9.44 -9.04 -2.15
C LYS A 5 8.54 -8.00 -2.80
N ILE A 6 9.15 -7.14 -3.60
CA ILE A 6 8.45 -6.14 -4.39
C ILE A 6 8.24 -6.72 -5.78
N VAL A 7 6.98 -6.86 -6.16
CA VAL A 7 6.60 -7.22 -7.53
C VAL A 7 6.19 -5.95 -8.26
N LEU A 8 7.03 -5.51 -9.18
CA LEU A 8 6.83 -4.25 -9.90
C LEU A 8 6.31 -4.54 -11.31
N TYR A 9 5.11 -4.07 -11.61
CA TYR A 9 4.58 -3.99 -12.96
C TYR A 9 4.56 -2.55 -13.43
N ARG A 10 5.20 -2.30 -14.57
CA ARG A 10 5.29 -0.96 -15.16
C ARG A 10 4.12 -0.72 -16.08
N PHE A 11 3.20 0.14 -15.67
CA PHE A 11 2.15 0.64 -16.54
C PHE A 11 2.23 2.15 -16.68
N LYS A 12 2.26 2.63 -17.91
CA LYS A 12 2.16 4.04 -18.25
C LYS A 12 0.70 4.37 -18.55
N TYR A 13 0.19 5.44 -17.94
CA TYR A 13 -1.02 6.19 -18.23
C TYR A 13 -2.35 5.81 -17.54
N GLY A 14 -2.98 6.84 -16.98
CA GLY A 14 -4.41 7.03 -16.88
C GLY A 14 -5.01 7.20 -15.48
N ASN A 15 -5.73 8.28 -15.33
CA ASN A 15 -6.44 8.72 -14.13
C ASN A 15 -7.85 8.13 -14.00
N SER A 16 -8.10 6.89 -14.41
CA SER A 16 -9.46 6.38 -14.39
C SER A 16 -9.60 5.15 -13.48
N ARG A 17 -10.77 5.04 -12.81
CA ARG A 17 -11.16 3.88 -12.01
C ARG A 17 -11.15 2.57 -12.80
N ASP A 18 -11.32 2.64 -14.10
CA ASP A 18 -11.34 1.48 -15.00
C ASP A 18 -9.97 0.81 -15.11
N TYR A 19 -8.89 1.56 -14.95
CA TYR A 19 -7.54 1.00 -14.89
C TYR A 19 -7.32 0.10 -13.66
N GLY A 20 -7.93 0.45 -12.53
CA GLY A 20 -7.85 -0.38 -11.32
C GLY A 20 -8.38 -1.80 -11.55
N LYS A 21 -9.47 -1.93 -12.28
CA LYS A 21 -10.06 -3.24 -12.64
C LYS A 21 -9.16 -4.04 -13.58
N PHE A 22 -8.61 -3.38 -14.59
CA PHE A 22 -7.69 -4.00 -15.53
C PHE A 22 -6.43 -4.52 -14.83
N PHE A 23 -5.80 -3.70 -14.02
CA PHE A 23 -4.60 -4.10 -13.28
C PHE A 23 -4.87 -5.16 -12.23
N ALA A 24 -6.03 -5.14 -11.60
CA ALA A 24 -6.43 -6.19 -10.67
C ALA A 24 -6.53 -7.56 -11.35
N LYS A 25 -7.06 -7.63 -12.57
CA LYS A 25 -7.11 -8.87 -13.36
C LYS A 25 -5.70 -9.34 -13.73
N VAL A 26 -4.84 -8.45 -14.20
CA VAL A 26 -3.46 -8.78 -14.54
C VAL A 26 -2.70 -9.27 -13.30
N ALA A 27 -2.85 -8.57 -12.18
CA ALA A 27 -2.22 -8.94 -10.92
C ALA A 27 -2.71 -10.31 -10.42
N LYS A 28 -4.00 -10.59 -10.53
CA LYS A 28 -4.56 -11.92 -10.22
C LYS A 28 -3.91 -12.99 -11.08
N ASP A 29 -3.93 -12.84 -12.40
CA ASP A 29 -3.41 -13.84 -13.33
C ASP A 29 -1.93 -14.17 -13.07
N VAL A 30 -1.15 -13.18 -12.69
CA VAL A 30 0.28 -13.34 -12.43
C VAL A 30 0.59 -13.82 -11.02
N LEU A 31 -0.17 -13.39 -10.03
CA LEU A 31 0.14 -13.56 -8.61
C LEU A 31 -0.74 -14.59 -7.89
N GLU A 32 -1.79 -15.09 -8.51
CA GLU A 32 -2.78 -15.94 -7.81
C GLU A 32 -2.13 -17.11 -7.07
N ASN A 33 -1.24 -17.84 -7.71
CA ASN A 33 -0.55 -18.97 -7.10
C ASN A 33 0.36 -18.52 -5.93
N LYS A 34 1.05 -17.40 -6.11
CA LYS A 34 1.91 -16.83 -5.07
C LYS A 34 1.11 -16.30 -3.87
N LEU A 35 -0.03 -15.66 -4.12
CA LEU A 35 -0.90 -15.17 -3.05
C LEU A 35 -1.44 -16.32 -2.19
N LYS A 36 -1.76 -17.45 -2.82
CA LYS A 36 -2.14 -18.68 -2.11
C LYS A 36 -0.97 -19.30 -1.34
N GLU A 37 0.19 -19.43 -1.98
CA GLU A 37 1.41 -19.96 -1.36
C GLU A 37 1.83 -19.12 -0.13
N TRP A 38 1.76 -17.80 -0.23
CA TRP A 38 2.08 -16.90 0.85
C TRP A 38 1.00 -16.83 1.94
N ASN A 39 -0.15 -17.41 1.69
CA ASN A 39 -1.30 -17.36 2.59
C ASN A 39 -1.68 -15.94 3.00
N VAL A 40 -1.82 -15.06 2.02
CA VAL A 40 -2.21 -13.65 2.22
C VAL A 40 -3.63 -13.59 2.78
N GLN A 41 -3.79 -12.97 3.94
CA GLN A 41 -5.06 -12.91 4.67
C GLN A 41 -5.84 -11.63 4.39
N ALA A 42 -5.14 -10.53 4.08
CA ALA A 42 -5.77 -9.26 3.80
C ALA A 42 -4.97 -8.44 2.78
N ILE A 43 -5.69 -7.66 1.98
CA ILE A 43 -5.15 -6.61 1.12
C ILE A 43 -5.32 -5.29 1.85
N ILE A 44 -4.22 -4.59 2.07
CA ILE A 44 -4.20 -3.32 2.79
C ILE A 44 -3.73 -2.22 1.84
N PRO A 45 -4.60 -1.27 1.46
CA PRO A 45 -4.18 -0.13 0.65
C PRO A 45 -3.39 0.88 1.49
N VAL A 46 -2.33 1.44 0.91
CA VAL A 46 -1.62 2.56 1.51
C VAL A 46 -2.59 3.74 1.66
N PRO A 47 -2.78 4.26 2.87
CA PRO A 47 -3.74 5.34 3.09
C PRO A 47 -3.19 6.67 2.60
N MET A 48 -4.08 7.50 2.10
CA MET A 48 -3.84 8.88 1.66
C MET A 48 -4.28 9.87 2.74
N TYR A 49 -3.71 11.07 2.76
CA TYR A 49 -4.25 12.16 3.56
C TYR A 49 -5.68 12.46 3.17
N LYS A 50 -6.56 12.64 4.16
CA LYS A 50 -7.98 12.96 3.91
C LYS A 50 -8.16 14.17 3.02
N ASP A 51 -7.37 15.23 3.24
CA ASP A 51 -7.46 16.44 2.43
C ASP A 51 -7.11 16.19 0.95
N LYS A 52 -6.12 15.32 0.69
CA LYS A 52 -5.77 14.91 -0.68
C LYS A 52 -6.84 14.02 -1.30
N GLU A 53 -7.42 13.13 -0.51
CA GLU A 53 -8.50 12.26 -0.96
C GLU A 53 -9.75 13.05 -1.33
N ILE A 54 -10.11 14.05 -0.53
CA ILE A 54 -11.24 14.96 -0.81
C ILE A 54 -10.98 15.73 -2.11
N LYS A 55 -9.78 16.27 -2.32
CA LYS A 55 -9.42 17.00 -3.54
C LYS A 55 -9.41 16.10 -4.78
N ARG A 56 -8.93 14.88 -4.65
CA ARG A 56 -8.83 13.92 -5.76
C ARG A 56 -10.12 13.14 -5.99
N GLY A 57 -10.98 13.07 -4.97
CA GLY A 57 -12.24 12.34 -4.96
C GLY A 57 -12.13 10.86 -4.62
N TYR A 58 -10.92 10.30 -4.57
CA TYR A 58 -10.68 8.89 -4.22
C TYR A 58 -9.20 8.62 -3.91
N ASN A 59 -8.93 7.51 -3.21
CA ASN A 59 -7.60 6.95 -3.03
C ASN A 59 -7.35 5.87 -4.08
N GLN A 60 -6.38 6.08 -4.96
CA GLN A 60 -6.05 5.13 -6.06
C GLN A 60 -5.60 3.77 -5.54
N ALA A 61 -4.85 3.72 -4.46
CA ALA A 61 -4.44 2.46 -3.83
C ALA A 61 -5.66 1.66 -3.32
N GLU A 62 -6.64 2.33 -2.74
CA GLU A 62 -7.88 1.71 -2.29
C GLU A 62 -8.72 1.20 -3.46
N VAL A 63 -8.84 1.95 -4.53
CA VAL A 63 -9.57 1.53 -5.75
C VAL A 63 -8.95 0.26 -6.33
N PHE A 64 -7.62 0.22 -6.46
CA PHE A 64 -6.89 -0.95 -6.92
C PHE A 64 -7.02 -2.13 -5.95
N GLY A 65 -6.83 -1.89 -4.67
CA GLY A 65 -6.95 -2.92 -3.62
C GLY A 65 -8.35 -3.54 -3.57
N ARG A 66 -9.38 -2.72 -3.72
CA ARG A 66 -10.78 -3.17 -3.76
C ARG A 66 -11.07 -4.03 -4.99
N ALA A 67 -10.56 -3.63 -6.15
CA ALA A 67 -10.68 -4.42 -7.37
C ALA A 67 -9.92 -5.76 -7.25
N LEU A 68 -8.72 -5.75 -6.69
CA LEU A 68 -7.93 -6.95 -6.46
C LEU A 68 -8.60 -7.91 -5.45
N SER A 69 -9.22 -7.36 -4.42
CA SER A 69 -10.03 -8.12 -3.46
C SER A 69 -11.17 -8.87 -4.14
N LYS A 70 -11.89 -8.22 -5.06
CA LYS A 70 -12.95 -8.85 -5.84
C LYS A 70 -12.43 -9.97 -6.75
N GLU A 71 -11.28 -9.78 -7.39
CA GLU A 71 -10.70 -10.77 -8.29
C GLU A 71 -10.12 -11.99 -7.55
N THR A 72 -9.56 -11.81 -6.37
CA THR A 72 -8.84 -12.86 -5.63
C THR A 72 -9.66 -13.51 -4.52
N GLY A 73 -10.71 -12.85 -4.05
CA GLY A 73 -11.47 -13.28 -2.87
C GLY A 73 -10.76 -12.97 -1.52
N ILE A 74 -9.60 -12.32 -1.56
CA ILE A 74 -8.89 -11.90 -0.34
C ILE A 74 -9.55 -10.63 0.20
N ALA A 75 -9.80 -10.59 1.50
CA ALA A 75 -10.45 -9.45 2.14
C ALA A 75 -9.65 -8.14 1.99
N LEU A 76 -10.34 -7.06 1.71
CA LEU A 76 -9.77 -5.70 1.77
C LEU A 76 -9.94 -5.14 3.17
N ASP A 77 -8.86 -4.62 3.75
CA ASP A 77 -8.90 -3.89 5.02
C ASP A 77 -8.29 -2.49 4.83
N ASP A 78 -9.16 -1.49 4.73
CA ASP A 78 -8.80 -0.09 4.58
C ASP A 78 -8.69 0.68 5.90
N LYS A 79 -8.82 -0.02 7.03
CA LYS A 79 -8.82 0.56 8.38
C LYS A 79 -7.59 0.21 9.20
N CYS A 80 -6.85 -0.80 8.78
CA CYS A 80 -5.69 -1.30 9.52
C CYS A 80 -4.59 -0.23 9.64
N ILE A 81 -4.27 0.48 8.57
CA ILE A 81 -3.29 1.58 8.57
C ILE A 81 -3.99 2.93 8.49
N ILE A 82 -3.51 3.86 9.29
CA ILE A 82 -4.04 5.23 9.38
C ILE A 82 -2.94 6.20 8.93
N ARG A 83 -3.27 7.15 8.05
CA ARG A 83 -2.39 8.28 7.71
C ARG A 83 -2.58 9.39 8.72
N LYS A 84 -1.54 9.67 9.50
CA LYS A 84 -1.54 10.78 10.46
C LYS A 84 -1.30 12.09 9.74
N LYS A 85 -1.96 13.16 10.21
CA LYS A 85 -1.79 14.51 9.66
C LYS A 85 -0.37 15.01 9.95
N SER A 86 0.37 15.40 8.90
CA SER A 86 1.67 16.05 9.07
C SER A 86 1.48 17.54 9.36
N THR A 87 2.18 18.04 10.37
CA THR A 87 2.20 19.46 10.72
C THR A 87 3.30 20.26 10.01
N VAL A 88 4.24 19.57 9.35
CA VAL A 88 5.39 20.20 8.69
C VAL A 88 5.32 20.03 7.18
N PRO A 89 5.37 21.13 6.39
CA PRO A 89 5.40 21.04 4.93
C PRO A 89 6.65 20.29 4.45
N GLN A 90 6.46 19.23 3.65
CA GLN A 90 7.57 18.40 3.15
C GLN A 90 8.61 19.16 2.31
N LYS A 91 8.21 20.27 1.68
CA LYS A 91 9.09 21.10 0.85
C LYS A 91 10.25 21.76 1.63
N LYS A 92 10.12 21.89 2.96
CA LYS A 92 11.11 22.51 3.84
C LYS A 92 12.06 21.52 4.52
N LEU A 93 11.92 20.22 4.25
CA LEU A 93 12.67 19.17 4.94
C LEU A 93 13.83 18.66 4.09
N SER A 94 14.97 18.35 4.73
CA SER A 94 16.05 17.57 4.14
C SER A 94 15.57 16.14 3.82
N ASN A 95 16.32 15.40 3.00
CA ASN A 95 15.94 14.01 2.65
C ASN A 95 15.85 13.11 3.89
N GLU A 96 16.74 13.26 4.85
CA GLU A 96 16.70 12.52 6.12
C GLU A 96 15.47 12.88 6.96
N MET A 97 15.16 14.16 7.07
CA MET A 97 13.97 14.61 7.78
C MET A 97 12.67 14.18 7.11
N ARG A 98 12.64 14.14 5.77
CA ARG A 98 11.50 13.57 5.01
C ARG A 98 11.29 12.10 5.33
N LYS A 99 12.37 11.32 5.41
CA LYS A 99 12.31 9.90 5.76
C LYS A 99 11.78 9.69 7.17
N ILE A 100 12.28 10.45 8.15
CA ILE A 100 11.82 10.41 9.53
C ILE A 100 10.35 10.84 9.63
N ASN A 101 9.98 11.92 8.94
CA ASN A 101 8.61 12.43 8.90
C ASN A 101 7.65 11.40 8.27
N LEU A 102 8.08 10.73 7.22
CA LEU A 102 7.30 9.67 6.57
C LEU A 102 7.09 8.46 7.50
N GLN A 103 8.11 8.06 8.25
CA GLN A 103 7.99 6.99 9.24
C GLN A 103 6.96 7.29 10.34
N LYS A 104 6.82 8.57 10.72
CA LYS A 104 5.83 9.04 11.70
C LYS A 104 4.45 9.32 11.09
N ALA A 105 4.34 9.27 9.76
CA ALA A 105 3.11 9.62 9.06
C ALA A 105 2.02 8.55 9.15
N PHE A 106 2.39 7.33 9.51
CA PHE A 106 1.48 6.19 9.57
C PHE A 106 1.31 5.69 11.01
N GLY A 107 0.10 5.28 11.32
CA GLY A 107 -0.25 4.54 12.52
C GLY A 107 -1.06 3.32 12.15
N VAL A 108 -1.35 2.48 13.14
CA VAL A 108 -2.16 1.27 12.96
C VAL A 108 -3.26 1.19 14.01
N ASP A 109 -4.38 0.63 13.62
CA ASP A 109 -5.35 0.10 14.57
C ASP A 109 -4.90 -1.30 14.99
N ARG A 110 -4.34 -1.40 16.20
CA ARG A 110 -3.78 -2.66 16.70
C ARG A 110 -4.81 -3.78 16.84
N LYS A 111 -6.06 -3.45 17.13
CA LYS A 111 -7.12 -4.44 17.25
C LYS A 111 -7.40 -5.14 15.93
N ILE A 112 -7.41 -4.36 14.85
CA ILE A 112 -7.64 -4.86 13.50
C ILE A 112 -6.40 -5.59 12.98
N CYS A 113 -5.22 -4.95 13.06
CA CYS A 113 -3.98 -5.50 12.52
C CYS A 113 -3.51 -6.79 13.20
N SER A 114 -3.79 -6.97 14.49
CA SER A 114 -3.36 -8.17 15.23
C SER A 114 -4.02 -9.47 14.76
N GLU A 115 -5.08 -9.38 13.97
CA GLU A 115 -5.75 -10.54 13.39
C GLU A 115 -4.99 -11.15 12.20
N TYR A 116 -4.05 -10.41 11.62
CA TYR A 116 -3.33 -10.82 10.42
C TYR A 116 -1.89 -11.24 10.72
N LYS A 117 -1.46 -12.34 10.12
CA LYS A 117 -0.07 -12.81 10.09
C LYS A 117 0.64 -12.39 8.80
N THR A 118 -0.06 -12.48 7.69
CA THR A 118 0.46 -12.18 6.36
C THR A 118 -0.50 -11.27 5.60
N VAL A 119 0.01 -10.15 5.11
CA VAL A 119 -0.78 -9.16 4.38
C VAL A 119 -0.10 -8.76 3.08
N LEU A 120 -0.92 -8.30 2.13
CA LEU A 120 -0.48 -7.64 0.90
C LEU A 120 -0.76 -6.15 0.98
N LEU A 121 0.29 -5.36 1.04
CA LEU A 121 0.23 -3.91 1.02
C LEU A 121 0.23 -3.42 -0.43
N VAL A 122 -0.74 -2.61 -0.82
CA VAL A 122 -0.88 -2.13 -2.19
C VAL A 122 -0.81 -0.62 -2.28
N ASP A 123 -0.18 -0.13 -3.34
CA ASP A 123 -0.09 1.30 -3.66
C ASP A 123 -0.19 1.50 -5.18
N ASP A 124 -0.47 2.73 -5.61
CA ASP A 124 -0.57 3.08 -7.02
C ASP A 124 0.80 3.23 -7.68
N ILE A 125 1.77 3.81 -6.97
CA ILE A 125 3.10 4.08 -7.50
C ILE A 125 4.21 3.74 -6.49
N TYR A 126 5.25 3.10 -6.99
CA TYR A 126 6.50 2.88 -6.28
C TYR A 126 7.56 3.84 -6.81
N THR A 127 8.21 4.58 -5.95
CA THR A 127 9.35 5.43 -6.29
C THR A 127 10.64 4.96 -5.60
N THR A 128 10.80 5.28 -4.32
CA THR A 128 11.96 4.87 -3.51
C THR A 128 11.70 3.68 -2.61
N GLY A 129 10.44 3.28 -2.44
CA GLY A 129 10.02 2.28 -1.46
C GLY A 129 9.81 2.81 -0.05
N SER A 130 10.07 4.08 0.20
CA SER A 130 9.97 4.67 1.54
C SER A 130 8.57 4.61 2.13
N THR A 131 7.53 4.74 1.31
CA THR A 131 6.14 4.62 1.75
C THR A 131 5.83 3.18 2.18
N PHE A 132 6.20 2.19 1.38
CA PHE A 132 6.05 0.79 1.75
C PHE A 132 6.83 0.42 2.99
N ASP A 133 8.07 0.89 3.12
CA ASP A 133 8.89 0.65 4.31
C ASP A 133 8.24 1.20 5.57
N ALA A 134 7.72 2.44 5.51
CA ALA A 134 7.04 3.07 6.64
C ALA A 134 5.76 2.31 7.04
N CYS A 135 4.94 1.92 6.08
CA CYS A 135 3.73 1.14 6.33
C CYS A 135 4.05 -0.28 6.85
N ALA A 136 5.01 -0.97 6.25
CA ALA A 136 5.42 -2.29 6.69
C ALA A 136 5.96 -2.28 8.13
N LYS A 137 6.68 -1.24 8.49
CA LYS A 137 7.24 -1.08 9.84
C LYS A 137 6.15 -0.98 10.91
N VAL A 138 5.11 -0.17 10.68
CA VAL A 138 4.01 -0.05 11.65
C VAL A 138 3.16 -1.32 11.71
N LEU A 139 2.98 -2.03 10.60
CA LEU A 139 2.29 -3.32 10.57
C LEU A 139 3.06 -4.39 11.37
N LYS A 140 4.37 -4.48 11.19
CA LYS A 140 5.20 -5.44 11.92
C LYS A 140 5.23 -5.16 13.42
N VAL A 141 5.30 -3.91 13.82
CA VAL A 141 5.19 -3.52 15.24
C VAL A 141 3.84 -3.92 15.84
N ALA A 142 2.78 -3.91 15.04
CA ALA A 142 1.44 -4.34 15.45
C ALA A 142 1.24 -5.86 15.49
N GLY A 143 2.22 -6.65 15.04
CA GLY A 143 2.19 -8.11 15.11
C GLY A 143 2.05 -8.84 13.78
N VAL A 144 1.99 -8.13 12.66
CA VAL A 144 2.02 -8.74 11.32
C VAL A 144 3.42 -9.31 11.05
N GLU A 145 3.50 -10.57 10.68
CA GLU A 145 4.78 -11.26 10.51
C GLU A 145 5.38 -11.04 9.11
N LYS A 146 4.53 -11.10 8.08
CA LYS A 146 4.95 -10.98 6.68
C LYS A 146 4.14 -9.91 5.96
N VAL A 147 4.85 -8.98 5.33
CA VAL A 147 4.26 -7.92 4.52
C VAL A 147 4.81 -8.04 3.11
N TYR A 148 3.94 -8.35 2.16
CA TYR A 148 4.25 -8.28 0.74
C TYR A 148 3.76 -6.95 0.19
N CYS A 149 4.45 -6.41 -0.80
CA CYS A 149 4.11 -5.11 -1.38
C CYS A 149 3.87 -5.24 -2.88
N LEU A 150 2.82 -4.61 -3.35
CA LEU A 150 2.44 -4.57 -4.76
C LEU A 150 2.13 -3.15 -5.19
N SER A 151 2.75 -2.70 -6.26
CA SER A 151 2.49 -1.40 -6.88
C SER A 151 2.07 -1.57 -8.33
N VAL A 152 1.14 -0.72 -8.78
CA VAL A 152 0.66 -0.69 -10.16
C VAL A 152 1.68 -0.05 -11.10
N ALA A 153 2.40 0.94 -10.64
CA ALA A 153 3.38 1.67 -11.43
C ALA A 153 4.70 1.90 -10.68
N VAL A 154 5.75 2.07 -11.45
CA VAL A 154 7.07 2.49 -10.94
C VAL A 154 7.35 3.90 -11.45
N GLY A 155 7.55 4.84 -10.53
CA GLY A 155 8.01 6.18 -10.84
C GLY A 155 9.51 6.20 -11.10
N ARG A 156 9.96 7.14 -11.90
CA ARG A 156 11.39 7.44 -12.00
C ARG A 156 11.77 8.30 -10.80
N ASP A 157 12.88 7.95 -10.17
CA ASP A 157 13.56 8.89 -9.28
C ASP A 157 13.98 10.10 -10.12
N GLY A 158 13.41 11.22 -9.78
CA GLY A 158 13.77 12.48 -10.40
C GLY A 158 15.17 12.90 -10.03
#